data_1241f0074ee996b9d2de4bb9609bedea
#
_entry.id   1241f0074ee996b9d2de4bb9609bedea
#
_cell.length_a   1.000
_cell.length_b   1.000
_cell.length_c   1.000
_cell.angle_alpha   90.00
_cell.angle_beta   90.00
_cell.angle_gamma   90.00
#
_symmetry.space_group_name_H-M   'P 1'
#
loop_
_entity.id
_entity.type
_entity.pdbx_description
1 polymer ?
#
loop_
_entity_poly.entity_id
_entity_poly.type
_entity_poly.pdbx_seq_one_letter_code
_entity_poly.pdbx_strand_id
1 'polypeptide(L)'
;MSIFTQIERKYNWKLKGEPVSLNGGFMHKMYKIETEQGTYALKLLNPFVMQRETAMANYTNAEQIEVLLEQQDIRILPALSLGGKKMQEIDGTYFYLFDYFDGNSLKSDEITEYHCREMGNVLAEIHSIDKKFQNENFSETPIDWEFYLAEMAKVNRGLYIKI
;
A
#
# COMPACT_ATOMS: atom_id res chain seq x y z
N MET A 1 -14.57 -0.53 23.92
CA MET A 1 -13.36 0.33 24.03
C MET A 1 -12.93 0.67 22.60
N SER A 2 -12.50 1.92 22.34
CA SER A 2 -12.05 2.27 20.98
C SER A 2 -10.75 1.56 20.63
N ILE A 3 -10.48 1.33 19.33
CA ILE A 3 -9.22 0.75 18.88
C ILE A 3 -8.02 1.63 19.28
N PHE A 4 -8.21 2.94 19.33
CA PHE A 4 -7.16 3.88 19.72
C PHE A 4 -6.74 3.70 21.19
N THR A 5 -7.70 3.57 22.10
CA THR A 5 -7.43 3.27 23.53
C THR A 5 -6.75 1.90 23.70
N GLN A 6 -7.08 0.94 22.85
CA GLN A 6 -6.43 -0.38 22.87
C GLN A 6 -4.97 -0.29 22.37
N ILE A 7 -4.71 0.51 21.33
CA ILE A 7 -3.37 0.80 20.83
C ILE A 7 -2.52 1.47 21.91
N GLU A 8 -3.04 2.50 22.58
CA GLU A 8 -2.37 3.16 23.69
C GLU A 8 -1.90 2.15 24.75
N ARG A 9 -2.80 1.27 25.17
CA ARG A 9 -2.48 0.24 26.17
C ARG A 9 -1.49 -0.78 25.70
N LYS A 10 -1.67 -1.29 24.47
CA LYS A 10 -0.83 -2.37 23.92
C LYS A 10 0.62 -1.93 23.74
N TYR A 11 0.83 -0.70 23.25
CA TYR A 11 2.16 -0.18 22.93
C TYR A 11 2.71 0.79 23.97
N ASN A 12 1.99 1.01 25.05
CA ASN A 12 2.32 2.02 26.05
C ASN A 12 2.53 3.40 25.42
N TRP A 13 1.67 3.74 24.47
CA TRP A 13 1.65 5.04 23.81
C TRP A 13 0.65 5.95 24.47
N LYS A 14 0.84 7.25 24.30
CA LYS A 14 -0.10 8.26 24.74
C LYS A 14 -0.43 9.16 23.57
N LEU A 15 -1.70 9.18 23.19
CA LEU A 15 -2.19 10.07 22.15
C LEU A 15 -2.18 11.53 22.65
N LYS A 16 -1.74 12.44 21.78
CA LYS A 16 -1.71 13.90 22.08
C LYS A 16 -3.01 14.60 21.73
N GLY A 17 -3.96 13.93 21.12
CA GLY A 17 -5.23 14.48 20.70
C GLY A 17 -6.14 13.43 20.09
N GLU A 18 -7.27 13.87 19.54
CA GLU A 18 -8.18 12.99 18.83
C GLU A 18 -7.62 12.55 17.50
N PRO A 19 -7.74 11.27 17.12
CA PRO A 19 -7.35 10.79 15.81
C PRO A 19 -8.09 11.49 14.68
N VAL A 20 -7.35 11.96 13.68
CA VAL A 20 -7.90 12.66 12.52
C VAL A 20 -8.10 11.70 11.37
N SER A 21 -9.33 11.59 10.85
CA SER A 21 -9.61 10.76 9.69
C SER A 21 -8.91 11.33 8.45
N LEU A 22 -8.20 10.44 7.72
CA LEU A 22 -7.57 10.76 6.45
C LEU A 22 -8.46 10.29 5.29
N ASN A 23 -8.61 11.14 4.28
CA ASN A 23 -9.36 10.83 3.07
C ASN A 23 -8.51 10.01 2.09
N GLY A 24 -9.16 9.23 1.20
CA GLY A 24 -8.50 8.55 0.09
C GLY A 24 -8.48 7.02 0.15
N GLY A 25 -8.94 6.40 1.24
CA GLY A 25 -9.06 4.95 1.33
C GLY A 25 -10.42 4.43 0.89
N PHE A 26 -10.51 3.70 -0.25
CA PHE A 26 -11.79 3.12 -0.71
C PHE A 26 -12.30 1.98 0.17
N MET A 27 -11.43 1.13 0.67
CA MET A 27 -11.80 -0.09 1.39
C MET A 27 -11.41 -0.07 2.87
N HIS A 28 -10.42 0.70 3.25
CA HIS A 28 -9.85 0.75 4.60
C HIS A 28 -10.00 2.14 5.20
N LYS A 29 -10.09 2.21 6.52
CA LYS A 29 -10.11 3.50 7.21
C LYS A 29 -8.69 3.92 7.54
N MET A 30 -8.37 5.18 7.27
CA MET A 30 -7.06 5.77 7.56
C MET A 30 -7.21 6.88 8.58
N TYR A 31 -6.29 6.94 9.52
CA TYR A 31 -6.26 7.98 10.55
C TYR A 31 -4.84 8.50 10.76
N LYS A 32 -4.70 9.80 10.92
CA LYS A 32 -3.52 10.39 11.52
C LYS A 32 -3.65 10.30 13.03
N ILE A 33 -2.64 9.75 13.69
CA ILE A 33 -2.53 9.73 15.15
C ILE A 33 -1.25 10.41 15.59
N GLU A 34 -1.34 11.29 16.55
CA GLU A 34 -0.20 11.96 17.15
C GLU A 34 0.04 11.38 18.55
N THR A 35 1.28 10.99 18.83
CA THR A 35 1.69 10.39 20.10
C THR A 35 2.90 11.11 20.67
N GLU A 36 3.32 10.75 21.88
CA GLU A 36 4.57 11.24 22.47
C GLU A 36 5.80 10.74 21.70
N GLN A 37 5.70 9.60 21.01
CA GLN A 37 6.75 8.96 20.23
C GLN A 37 6.87 9.50 18.80
N GLY A 38 5.80 10.04 18.24
CA GLY A 38 5.77 10.55 16.86
C GLY A 38 4.36 10.66 16.31
N THR A 39 4.30 10.99 15.04
CA THR A 39 3.05 11.05 14.26
C THR A 39 3.00 9.90 13.29
N TYR A 40 1.87 9.20 13.24
CA TYR A 40 1.70 7.97 12.47
C TYR A 40 0.43 8.02 11.63
N ALA A 41 0.44 7.30 10.51
CA ALA A 41 -0.75 6.96 9.75
C ALA A 41 -1.19 5.54 10.14
N LEU A 42 -2.38 5.44 10.73
CA LEU A 42 -3.00 4.17 11.11
C LEU A 42 -3.96 3.73 9.99
N LYS A 43 -3.73 2.56 9.42
CA LYS A 43 -4.60 1.91 8.43
C LYS A 43 -5.38 0.78 9.10
N LEU A 44 -6.66 1.01 9.39
CA LEU A 44 -7.56 -0.05 9.88
C LEU A 44 -8.07 -0.87 8.70
N LEU A 45 -7.83 -2.17 8.75
CA LEU A 45 -8.28 -3.08 7.71
C LEU A 45 -9.78 -3.32 7.85
N ASN A 46 -10.46 -3.34 6.70
CA ASN A 46 -11.90 -3.58 6.65
C ASN A 46 -12.20 -5.03 7.05
N PRO A 47 -13.02 -5.28 8.08
CA PRO A 47 -13.35 -6.63 8.52
C PRO A 47 -13.95 -7.52 7.42
N PHE A 48 -14.76 -6.96 6.51
CA PHE A 48 -15.31 -7.71 5.37
C PHE A 48 -14.24 -8.16 4.38
N VAL A 49 -13.17 -7.39 4.23
CA VAL A 49 -12.01 -7.81 3.41
C VAL A 49 -11.25 -8.92 4.11
N MET A 50 -11.08 -8.80 5.43
CA MET A 50 -10.33 -9.77 6.23
C MET A 50 -11.04 -11.12 6.38
N GLN A 51 -12.35 -11.19 6.13
CA GLN A 51 -13.12 -12.44 6.11
C GLN A 51 -12.93 -13.28 4.84
N ARG A 52 -12.28 -12.75 3.80
CA ARG A 52 -12.01 -13.50 2.57
C ARG A 52 -10.96 -14.57 2.85
N GLU A 53 -11.14 -15.77 2.32
CA GLU A 53 -10.20 -16.89 2.49
C GLU A 53 -8.76 -16.54 2.12
N THR A 54 -8.57 -15.74 1.08
CA THR A 54 -7.26 -15.34 0.58
C THR A 54 -6.67 -14.12 1.29
N ALA A 55 -7.42 -13.44 2.18
CA ALA A 55 -7.00 -12.16 2.75
C ALA A 55 -5.64 -12.25 3.45
N MET A 56 -5.50 -13.18 4.41
CA MET A 56 -4.26 -13.33 5.18
C MET A 56 -3.07 -13.68 4.29
N ALA A 57 -3.26 -14.60 3.33
CA ALA A 57 -2.20 -14.98 2.40
C ALA A 57 -1.76 -13.78 1.54
N ASN A 58 -2.71 -13.00 1.03
CA ASN A 58 -2.42 -11.82 0.23
C ASN A 58 -1.65 -10.75 1.02
N TYR A 59 -2.04 -10.49 2.27
CA TYR A 59 -1.32 -9.54 3.13
C TYR A 59 0.08 -10.06 3.49
N THR A 60 0.23 -11.34 3.80
CA THR A 60 1.55 -11.94 4.08
C THR A 60 2.48 -11.83 2.86
N ASN A 61 1.97 -12.10 1.66
CA ASN A 61 2.74 -11.94 0.43
C ASN A 61 3.12 -10.48 0.19
N ALA A 62 2.19 -9.54 0.42
CA ALA A 62 2.47 -8.11 0.29
C ALA A 62 3.56 -7.65 1.27
N GLU A 63 3.55 -8.12 2.52
CA GLU A 63 4.60 -7.84 3.50
C GLU A 63 5.97 -8.39 3.08
N GLN A 64 6.02 -9.58 2.48
CA GLN A 64 7.27 -10.16 1.96
C GLN A 64 7.85 -9.31 0.83
N ILE A 65 6.98 -8.81 -0.07
CA ILE A 65 7.39 -7.90 -1.14
C ILE A 65 7.90 -6.60 -0.53
N GLU A 66 7.19 -6.02 0.41
CA GLU A 66 7.59 -4.78 1.09
C GLU A 66 8.96 -4.91 1.76
N VAL A 67 9.20 -6.01 2.49
CA VAL A 67 10.51 -6.28 3.11
C VAL A 67 11.62 -6.39 2.06
N LEU A 68 11.33 -7.02 0.91
CA LEU A 68 12.31 -7.08 -0.17
C LEU A 68 12.63 -5.69 -0.73
N LEU A 69 11.62 -4.85 -0.95
CA LEU A 69 11.81 -3.49 -1.44
C LEU A 69 12.64 -2.65 -0.47
N GLU A 70 12.40 -2.80 0.84
CA GLU A 70 13.23 -2.17 1.89
C GLU A 70 14.68 -2.64 1.82
N GLN A 71 14.92 -3.94 1.63
CA GLN A 71 16.28 -4.53 1.53
C GLN A 71 17.05 -4.06 0.29
N GLN A 72 16.34 -3.62 -0.75
CA GLN A 72 16.90 -3.10 -2.00
C GLN A 72 16.96 -1.57 -2.03
N ASP A 73 16.72 -0.90 -0.91
CA ASP A 73 16.67 0.57 -0.80
C ASP A 73 15.70 1.24 -1.79
N ILE A 74 14.66 0.51 -2.23
CA ILE A 74 13.62 1.09 -3.08
C ILE A 74 12.81 2.10 -2.26
N ARG A 75 12.56 3.27 -2.84
CA ARG A 75 11.83 4.37 -2.20
C ARG A 75 10.35 4.04 -2.02
N ILE A 76 10.03 3.41 -0.90
CA ILE A 76 8.67 3.10 -0.47
C ILE A 76 8.38 3.71 0.91
N LEU A 77 7.13 3.72 1.29
CA LEU A 77 6.70 4.02 2.67
C LEU A 77 6.26 2.70 3.33
N PRO A 78 7.17 2.01 4.03
CA PRO A 78 6.89 0.70 4.57
C PRO A 78 6.04 0.80 5.85
N ALA A 79 5.28 -0.26 6.13
CA ALA A 79 4.63 -0.40 7.41
C ALA A 79 5.65 -0.62 8.54
N LEU A 80 5.39 -0.02 9.69
CA LEU A 80 6.23 -0.17 10.88
C LEU A 80 6.15 -1.59 11.42
N SER A 81 7.30 -2.14 11.79
CA SER A 81 7.38 -3.44 12.48
C SER A 81 7.30 -3.23 13.98
N LEU A 82 6.23 -3.69 14.61
CA LEU A 82 6.04 -3.66 16.06
C LEU A 82 6.06 -5.08 16.60
N GLY A 83 7.01 -5.36 17.49
CA GLY A 83 7.21 -6.72 18.01
C GLY A 83 7.55 -7.75 16.92
N GLY A 84 8.24 -7.33 15.86
CA GLY A 84 8.67 -8.18 14.74
C GLY A 84 7.57 -8.49 13.71
N LYS A 85 6.43 -7.80 13.79
CA LYS A 85 5.29 -7.96 12.84
C LYS A 85 4.87 -6.61 12.28
N LYS A 86 4.59 -6.54 10.99
CA LYS A 86 4.04 -5.34 10.35
C LYS A 86 2.53 -5.27 10.55
N MET A 87 1.79 -6.32 10.18
CA MET A 87 0.38 -6.41 10.52
C MET A 87 0.19 -6.61 12.01
N GLN A 88 -0.63 -5.76 12.59
CA GLN A 88 -0.99 -5.80 13.99
C GLN A 88 -2.43 -6.26 14.16
N GLU A 89 -2.73 -6.89 15.30
CA GLU A 89 -4.06 -7.33 15.65
C GLU A 89 -4.37 -6.99 17.12
N ILE A 90 -5.56 -6.46 17.36
CA ILE A 90 -6.12 -6.26 18.69
C ILE A 90 -7.59 -6.65 18.64
N ASP A 91 -7.99 -7.64 19.44
CA ASP A 91 -9.37 -8.11 19.55
C ASP A 91 -10.04 -8.36 18.18
N GLY A 92 -9.34 -9.03 17.26
CA GLY A 92 -9.84 -9.33 15.91
C GLY A 92 -9.84 -8.14 14.95
N THR A 93 -9.33 -6.99 15.37
CA THR A 93 -9.15 -5.83 14.51
C THR A 93 -7.72 -5.77 13.98
N TYR A 94 -7.57 -5.89 12.65
CA TYR A 94 -6.27 -5.85 11.98
C TYR A 94 -5.94 -4.43 11.52
N PHE A 95 -4.68 -4.05 11.64
CA PHE A 95 -4.22 -2.73 11.23
C PHE A 95 -2.72 -2.70 10.91
N TYR A 96 -2.32 -1.65 10.20
CA TYR A 96 -0.94 -1.27 9.96
C TYR A 96 -0.68 0.14 10.49
N LEU A 97 0.55 0.38 10.87
CA LEU A 97 1.06 1.71 11.20
C LEU A 97 2.18 2.07 10.24
N PHE A 98 2.18 3.31 9.80
CA PHE A 98 3.22 3.91 8.96
C PHE A 98 3.69 5.20 9.61
N ASP A 99 4.92 5.60 9.36
CA ASP A 99 5.32 6.97 9.65
C ASP A 99 4.42 7.94 8.89
N TYR A 100 3.97 8.99 9.56
CA TYR A 100 3.13 9.98 8.89
C TYR A 100 3.98 10.85 7.98
N PHE A 101 3.66 10.84 6.71
CA PHE A 101 4.25 11.71 5.72
C PHE A 101 3.32 12.91 5.48
N ASP A 102 3.82 14.12 5.75
CA ASP A 102 3.10 15.36 5.49
C ASP A 102 3.30 15.77 4.03
N GLY A 103 2.35 15.39 3.20
CA GLY A 103 2.38 15.62 1.77
C GLY A 103 0.99 15.82 1.19
N ASN A 104 0.94 16.34 -0.02
CA ASN A 104 -0.30 16.55 -0.76
C ASN A 104 -0.43 15.55 -1.90
N SER A 105 -1.64 15.00 -2.07
CA SER A 105 -1.96 14.24 -3.26
C SER A 105 -2.05 15.18 -4.46
N LEU A 106 -1.34 14.84 -5.53
CA LEU A 106 -1.42 15.57 -6.79
C LEU A 106 -2.76 15.29 -7.49
N LYS A 107 -3.35 16.33 -8.05
CA LYS A 107 -4.45 16.21 -9.00
C LYS A 107 -3.92 15.87 -10.38
N SER A 108 -4.81 15.40 -11.26
CA SER A 108 -4.42 14.98 -12.61
C SER A 108 -3.73 16.08 -13.42
N ASP A 109 -4.15 17.35 -13.23
CA ASP A 109 -3.61 18.54 -13.89
C ASP A 109 -2.30 19.04 -13.27
N GLU A 110 -1.93 18.53 -12.09
CA GLU A 110 -0.68 18.84 -11.40
C GLU A 110 0.44 17.83 -11.74
N ILE A 111 0.09 16.73 -12.41
CA ILE A 111 1.06 15.72 -12.82
C ILE A 111 1.86 16.23 -14.00
N THR A 112 3.18 16.28 -13.83
CA THR A 112 4.13 16.74 -14.86
C THR A 112 4.98 15.60 -15.37
N GLU A 113 5.75 15.85 -16.46
CA GLU A 113 6.74 14.90 -16.98
C GLU A 113 7.75 14.48 -15.90
N TYR A 114 8.12 15.38 -14.99
CA TYR A 114 8.99 15.04 -13.87
C TYR A 114 8.40 13.92 -13.00
N HIS A 115 7.12 14.03 -12.61
CA HIS A 115 6.45 13.03 -11.81
C HIS A 115 6.35 11.68 -12.53
N CYS A 116 6.04 11.70 -13.84
CA CYS A 116 6.00 10.49 -14.66
C CYS A 116 7.38 9.82 -14.75
N ARG A 117 8.45 10.59 -14.91
CA ARG A 117 9.82 10.08 -14.97
C ARG A 117 10.25 9.47 -13.64
N GLU A 118 9.99 10.15 -12.51
CA GLU A 118 10.32 9.62 -11.18
C GLU A 118 9.59 8.31 -10.89
N MET A 119 8.29 8.25 -11.20
CA MET A 119 7.53 7.00 -11.06
C MET A 119 8.04 5.90 -11.99
N GLY A 120 8.39 6.24 -13.22
CA GLY A 120 9.00 5.31 -14.17
C GLY A 120 10.33 4.74 -13.68
N ASN A 121 11.16 5.56 -13.06
CA ASN A 121 12.43 5.12 -12.46
C ASN A 121 12.17 4.14 -11.31
N VAL A 122 11.26 4.47 -10.38
CA VAL A 122 10.92 3.57 -9.26
C VAL A 122 10.36 2.23 -9.77
N LEU A 123 9.49 2.26 -10.78
CA LEU A 123 8.96 1.02 -11.39
C LEU A 123 10.06 0.20 -12.07
N ALA A 124 11.01 0.84 -12.76
CA ALA A 124 12.14 0.16 -13.37
C ALA A 124 13.05 -0.49 -12.30
N GLU A 125 13.31 0.19 -11.18
CA GLU A 125 14.04 -0.36 -10.04
C GLU A 125 13.34 -1.61 -9.50
N ILE A 126 12.02 -1.53 -9.25
CA ILE A 126 11.21 -2.67 -8.77
C ILE A 126 11.28 -3.84 -9.77
N HIS A 127 11.11 -3.58 -11.07
CA HIS A 127 11.14 -4.62 -12.11
C HIS A 127 12.53 -5.20 -12.36
N SER A 128 13.60 -4.53 -11.95
CA SER A 128 14.97 -5.05 -12.05
C SER A 128 15.31 -6.06 -10.95
N ILE A 129 14.47 -6.23 -9.94
CA ILE A 129 14.69 -7.19 -8.87
C ILE A 129 14.52 -8.61 -9.41
N ASP A 130 15.63 -9.35 -9.50
CA ASP A 130 15.62 -10.75 -9.95
C ASP A 130 15.20 -11.69 -8.81
N LYS A 131 13.96 -11.58 -8.37
CA LYS A 131 13.35 -12.49 -7.39
C LYS A 131 11.99 -12.93 -7.86
N LYS A 132 11.87 -14.23 -8.11
CA LYS A 132 10.57 -14.84 -8.39
C LYS A 132 9.82 -15.05 -7.08
N PHE A 133 8.68 -14.38 -6.92
CA PHE A 133 7.73 -14.71 -5.88
C PHE A 133 6.91 -15.91 -6.36
N GLN A 134 7.04 -17.03 -5.66
CA GLN A 134 6.16 -18.17 -5.90
C GLN A 134 4.81 -17.82 -5.28
N ASN A 135 3.91 -17.29 -6.09
CA ASN A 135 2.54 -17.10 -5.67
C ASN A 135 1.69 -18.21 -6.31
N GLU A 136 1.49 -19.29 -5.57
CA GLU A 136 0.69 -20.43 -6.00
C GLU A 136 -0.78 -20.07 -6.32
N ASN A 137 -1.22 -18.87 -5.92
CA ASN A 137 -2.58 -18.37 -6.10
C ASN A 137 -2.73 -17.34 -7.24
N PHE A 138 -1.70 -17.09 -8.03
CA PHE A 138 -1.84 -16.31 -9.24
C PHE A 138 -2.53 -17.18 -10.30
N SER A 139 -3.85 -17.14 -10.35
CA SER A 139 -4.53 -17.53 -11.57
C SER A 139 -4.20 -16.45 -12.61
N GLU A 140 -3.32 -16.76 -13.54
CA GLU A 140 -3.16 -15.94 -14.74
C GLU A 140 -4.51 -15.94 -15.45
N THR A 141 -5.27 -14.86 -15.30
CA THR A 141 -6.41 -14.62 -16.17
C THR A 141 -5.80 -14.33 -17.53
N PRO A 142 -6.01 -15.20 -18.54
CA PRO A 142 -5.43 -14.98 -19.85
C PRO A 142 -5.98 -13.66 -20.39
N ILE A 143 -5.08 -12.70 -20.59
CA ILE A 143 -5.43 -11.40 -21.17
C ILE A 143 -5.36 -11.56 -22.69
N ASP A 144 -6.47 -11.31 -23.37
CA ASP A 144 -6.51 -11.25 -24.82
C ASP A 144 -5.83 -9.94 -25.29
N TRP A 145 -4.51 -9.98 -25.36
CA TRP A 145 -3.72 -8.84 -25.80
C TRP A 145 -4.03 -8.41 -27.22
N GLU A 146 -4.36 -9.34 -28.11
CA GLU A 146 -4.73 -9.03 -29.51
C GLU A 146 -5.99 -8.19 -29.56
N PHE A 147 -7.01 -8.56 -28.79
CA PHE A 147 -8.23 -7.78 -28.67
C PHE A 147 -7.95 -6.37 -28.14
N TYR A 148 -7.23 -6.23 -27.02
CA TYR A 148 -6.98 -4.93 -26.42
C TYR A 148 -6.09 -4.04 -27.32
N LEU A 149 -5.08 -4.59 -27.95
CA LEU A 149 -4.24 -3.85 -28.88
C LEU A 149 -5.04 -3.39 -30.12
N ALA A 150 -5.93 -4.23 -30.65
CA ALA A 150 -6.80 -3.84 -31.74
C ALA A 150 -7.77 -2.71 -31.36
N GLU A 151 -8.33 -2.73 -30.13
CA GLU A 151 -9.18 -1.65 -29.63
C GLU A 151 -8.39 -0.35 -29.42
N MET A 152 -7.18 -0.44 -28.87
CA MET A 152 -6.30 0.73 -28.72
C MET A 152 -5.90 1.34 -30.05
N ALA A 153 -5.66 0.53 -31.10
CA ALA A 153 -5.33 1.00 -32.44
C ALA A 153 -6.48 1.80 -33.09
N LYS A 154 -7.74 1.51 -32.74
CA LYS A 154 -8.90 2.28 -33.18
C LYS A 154 -8.91 3.70 -32.61
N VAL A 155 -8.45 3.85 -31.36
CA VAL A 155 -8.48 5.13 -30.64
C VAL A 155 -7.24 5.96 -30.95
N ASN A 156 -6.07 5.35 -31.09
CA ASN A 156 -4.81 6.07 -31.29
C ASN A 156 -3.81 5.29 -32.16
N ARG A 157 -3.90 5.47 -33.48
CA ARG A 157 -3.00 4.84 -34.46
C ARG A 157 -1.52 5.20 -34.26
N GLY A 158 -1.22 6.30 -33.58
CA GLY A 158 0.16 6.77 -33.37
C GLY A 158 0.92 5.99 -32.28
N LEU A 159 0.22 5.35 -31.34
CA LEU A 159 0.83 4.54 -30.28
C LEU A 159 1.18 3.11 -30.76
N TYR A 160 0.45 2.60 -31.73
CA TYR A 160 0.61 1.23 -32.22
C TYR A 160 1.89 0.98 -33.02
N ILE A 161 2.54 2.04 -33.54
CA ILE A 161 3.72 1.92 -34.44
C ILE A 161 5.05 1.94 -33.66
N LYS A 162 5.03 2.10 -32.32
CA LYS A 162 6.25 2.26 -31.49
C LYS A 162 6.55 1.08 -30.57
N ILE A 163 5.85 -0.02 -30.68
CA ILE A 163 6.14 -1.30 -30.04
C ILE A 163 6.66 -2.25 -31.14
#